data_6c4c0656164e5d68c1cb6762e9169236
#
_entry.id   6c4c0656164e5d68c1cb6762e9169236
#
_cell.length_a   1.000
_cell.length_b   1.000
_cell.length_c   1.000
_cell.angle_alpha   90.00
_cell.angle_beta   90.00
_cell.angle_gamma   90.00
#
_symmetry.space_group_name_H-M   'P 1'
#
loop_
_entity.id
_entity.type
_entity.pdbx_description
1 polymer ?
#
loop_
_entity_poly.entity_id
_entity_poly.type
_entity_poly.pdbx_seq_one_letter_code
_entity_poly.pdbx_strand_id
1 'polypeptide(L)'
;SKVIEADYEMQAGDSLRSKIKQVASGRFGVTTEYLVSADQIQIKMAQGAKPGEGGQLPGHKVNAMIARLRYARPGIGLISPPPHHDIYSIEDLAQLIFDLKQVNPDALVSVKLVSHAGVGTIATGVAKAGADLITISGHDGGTGASPISSIRYAGTPWEMGLSEVNQVLTLNGLRHRIRLRTDGGLKTGRDIVIAAILGAEEYGIGT
;
A
#
# COMPACT_ATOMS: atom_id res chain seq x y z
N SER A 1 7.53 -9.13 -0.74
CA SER A 1 7.06 -10.19 0.17
C SER A 1 6.99 -11.48 -0.60
N LYS A 2 7.79 -12.46 -0.21
CA LYS A 2 7.57 -13.84 -0.61
C LYS A 2 6.42 -14.37 0.23
N VAL A 3 5.23 -14.43 -0.29
CA VAL A 3 4.29 -15.43 0.17
C VAL A 3 4.67 -16.70 -0.62
N ILE A 4 5.53 -17.52 -0.04
CA ILE A 4 5.70 -18.90 -0.45
C ILE A 4 4.78 -19.66 0.48
N GLU A 5 3.63 -20.04 -0.01
CA GLU A 5 2.88 -21.13 0.59
C GLU A 5 3.68 -22.39 0.31
N ALA A 6 4.30 -22.93 1.36
CA ALA A 6 5.24 -24.05 1.24
C ALA A 6 4.57 -25.37 0.81
N ASP A 7 3.23 -25.42 0.73
CA ASP A 7 2.47 -26.65 0.50
C ASP A 7 1.44 -26.54 -0.64
N TYR A 8 1.54 -25.49 -1.50
CA TYR A 8 0.63 -25.37 -2.63
C TYR A 8 1.15 -26.19 -3.83
N GLU A 9 0.43 -27.23 -4.21
CA GLU A 9 0.67 -27.94 -5.46
C GLU A 9 0.17 -27.12 -6.64
N MET A 10 1.08 -26.67 -7.49
CA MET A 10 0.74 -25.91 -8.69
C MET A 10 -0.10 -26.74 -9.66
N GLN A 11 -1.23 -26.20 -10.06
CA GLN A 11 -2.06 -26.77 -11.10
C GLN A 11 -1.68 -26.21 -12.50
N ALA A 12 -2.08 -26.93 -13.55
CA ALA A 12 -1.82 -26.47 -14.91
C ALA A 12 -2.49 -25.10 -15.16
N GLY A 13 -1.69 -24.10 -15.50
CA GLY A 13 -2.12 -22.71 -15.69
C GLY A 13 -1.79 -21.76 -14.55
N ASP A 14 -1.28 -22.26 -13.42
CA ASP A 14 -0.83 -21.43 -12.32
C ASP A 14 0.47 -20.70 -12.65
N SER A 15 0.60 -19.49 -12.12
CA SER A 15 1.81 -18.68 -12.23
C SER A 15 2.35 -18.33 -10.85
N LEU A 16 3.60 -18.72 -10.57
CA LEU A 16 4.34 -18.35 -9.36
C LEU A 16 4.75 -16.86 -9.40
N ARG A 17 3.79 -15.97 -9.39
CA ARG A 17 4.04 -14.53 -9.34
C ARG A 17 3.20 -13.85 -8.27
N SER A 18 3.74 -12.79 -7.67
CA SER A 18 2.92 -11.90 -6.88
C SER A 18 1.93 -11.16 -7.78
N LYS A 19 0.64 -11.33 -7.56
CA LYS A 19 -0.41 -10.69 -8.32
C LYS A 19 -0.53 -9.19 -8.02
N ILE A 20 -0.22 -8.78 -6.78
CA ILE A 20 -0.22 -7.39 -6.35
C ILE A 20 1.23 -6.90 -6.34
N LYS A 21 1.51 -5.87 -7.13
CA LYS A 21 2.83 -5.24 -7.22
C LYS A 21 2.79 -3.86 -6.58
N GLN A 22 3.66 -3.60 -5.61
CA GLN A 22 3.72 -2.31 -4.94
C GLN A 22 4.73 -1.38 -5.60
N VAL A 23 4.33 -0.14 -5.81
CA VAL A 23 5.14 0.95 -6.35
C VAL A 23 5.28 2.03 -5.27
N ALA A 24 6.51 2.27 -4.81
CA ALA A 24 6.81 3.33 -3.84
C ALA A 24 7.73 4.41 -4.45
N SER A 25 8.58 4.04 -5.38
CA SER A 25 9.44 4.94 -6.16
C SER A 25 10.03 4.18 -7.34
N GLY A 26 10.24 4.83 -8.47
CA GLY A 26 10.97 4.28 -9.62
C GLY A 26 12.40 3.85 -9.28
N ARG A 27 12.99 4.44 -8.23
CA ARG A 27 14.32 4.09 -7.72
C ARG A 27 14.38 2.71 -7.06
N PHE A 28 13.25 2.04 -6.86
CA PHE A 28 13.17 0.78 -6.13
C PHE A 28 13.02 -0.45 -7.02
N GLY A 29 13.53 -0.38 -8.24
CA GLY A 29 13.55 -1.49 -9.18
C GLY A 29 12.20 -1.73 -9.85
N VAL A 30 11.41 -0.69 -10.02
CA VAL A 30 10.17 -0.74 -10.83
C VAL A 30 10.57 -0.73 -12.30
N THR A 31 10.28 -1.83 -13.00
CA THR A 31 10.51 -1.99 -14.42
C THR A 31 9.18 -2.20 -15.14
N THR A 32 9.15 -2.03 -16.46
CA THR A 32 7.96 -2.32 -17.27
C THR A 32 7.55 -3.79 -17.11
N GLU A 33 8.49 -4.74 -17.12
CA GLU A 33 8.22 -6.16 -16.87
C GLU A 33 7.55 -6.40 -15.53
N TYR A 34 8.03 -5.72 -14.48
CA TYR A 34 7.41 -5.76 -13.14
C TYR A 34 5.96 -5.29 -13.18
N LEU A 35 5.67 -4.21 -13.90
CA LEU A 35 4.33 -3.61 -13.96
C LEU A 35 3.36 -4.45 -14.80
N VAL A 36 3.76 -4.92 -15.99
CA VAL A 36 2.88 -5.70 -16.87
C VAL A 36 2.57 -7.09 -16.32
N SER A 37 3.38 -7.59 -15.38
CA SER A 37 3.12 -8.85 -14.69
C SER A 37 2.17 -8.72 -13.48
N ALA A 38 1.55 -7.56 -13.26
CA ALA A 38 0.65 -7.31 -12.15
C ALA A 38 -0.81 -7.51 -12.54
N ASP A 39 -1.63 -8.09 -11.65
CA ASP A 39 -3.09 -8.03 -11.71
C ASP A 39 -3.59 -6.76 -10.99
N GLN A 40 -2.80 -6.28 -10.02
CA GLN A 40 -3.04 -5.02 -9.32
C GLN A 40 -1.71 -4.31 -9.06
N ILE A 41 -1.68 -3.00 -9.34
CA ILE A 41 -0.56 -2.13 -9.00
C ILE A 41 -0.97 -1.27 -7.80
N GLN A 42 -0.18 -1.29 -6.73
CA GLN A 42 -0.45 -0.53 -5.53
C GLN A 42 0.55 0.61 -5.37
N ILE A 43 0.09 1.85 -5.47
CA ILE A 43 0.88 3.03 -5.15
C ILE A 43 0.92 3.17 -3.63
N LYS A 44 2.11 3.03 -3.04
CA LYS A 44 2.30 3.16 -1.60
C LYS A 44 2.70 4.60 -1.26
N MET A 45 1.81 5.33 -0.58
CA MET A 45 2.11 6.69 -0.12
C MET A 45 2.92 6.68 1.18
N ALA A 46 2.53 5.84 2.15
CA ALA A 46 3.21 5.74 3.45
C ALA A 46 2.94 4.38 4.11
N GLN A 47 3.42 4.20 5.36
CA GLN A 47 3.18 3.02 6.20
C GLN A 47 2.49 3.41 7.49
N GLY A 48 1.51 2.63 7.94
CA GLY A 48 0.67 2.92 9.10
C GLY A 48 1.43 3.07 10.41
N ALA A 49 2.45 2.24 10.66
CA ALA A 49 3.25 2.27 11.88
C ALA A 49 4.16 3.51 12.00
N LYS A 50 4.35 4.26 10.94
CA LYS A 50 5.22 5.45 10.91
C LYS A 50 4.71 6.50 9.92
N PRO A 51 3.50 7.03 10.13
CA PRO A 51 2.96 8.08 9.28
C PRO A 51 3.85 9.33 9.36
N GLY A 52 4.15 9.91 8.19
CA GLY A 52 5.03 11.08 8.10
C GLY A 52 6.53 10.81 8.26
N GLU A 53 6.93 9.59 8.58
CA GLU A 53 8.33 9.17 8.60
C GLU A 53 8.74 8.50 7.29
N GLY A 54 10.03 8.58 6.94
CA GLY A 54 10.58 7.94 5.76
C GLY A 54 10.66 6.43 5.87
N GLY A 55 10.87 5.78 4.70
CA GLY A 55 11.23 4.37 4.64
C GLY A 55 12.58 4.12 5.27
N GLN A 56 12.72 3.03 6.03
CA GLN A 56 13.97 2.57 6.59
C GLN A 56 14.13 1.07 6.33
N LEU A 57 15.30 0.66 5.84
CA LEU A 57 15.68 -0.73 5.72
C LEU A 57 16.99 -0.95 6.48
N PRO A 58 16.99 -1.71 7.58
CA PRO A 58 18.21 -1.99 8.34
C PRO A 58 19.26 -2.71 7.51
N GLY A 59 20.53 -2.41 7.75
CA GLY A 59 21.65 -2.95 6.95
C GLY A 59 21.67 -4.49 6.85
N HIS A 60 21.32 -5.20 7.93
CA HIS A 60 21.27 -6.66 7.93
C HIS A 60 20.22 -7.25 6.96
N LYS A 61 19.23 -6.47 6.54
CA LYS A 61 18.24 -6.85 5.53
C LYS A 61 18.67 -6.48 4.10
N VAL A 62 19.73 -5.69 3.94
CA VAL A 62 20.24 -5.26 2.64
C VAL A 62 21.23 -6.31 2.13
N ASN A 63 20.73 -7.36 1.51
CA ASN A 63 21.55 -8.37 0.83
C ASN A 63 22.05 -7.87 -0.54
N ALA A 64 22.88 -8.66 -1.23
CA ALA A 64 23.46 -8.32 -2.52
C ALA A 64 22.39 -7.99 -3.59
N MET A 65 21.26 -8.71 -3.61
CA MET A 65 20.16 -8.49 -4.55
C MET A 65 19.47 -7.14 -4.29
N ILE A 66 19.12 -6.85 -3.03
CA ILE A 66 18.52 -5.57 -2.64
C ILE A 66 19.47 -4.42 -2.91
N ALA A 67 20.75 -4.57 -2.55
CA ALA A 67 21.75 -3.55 -2.79
C ALA A 67 21.87 -3.21 -4.28
N ARG A 68 21.89 -4.22 -5.16
CA ARG A 68 21.90 -4.03 -6.61
C ARG A 68 20.67 -3.26 -7.10
N LEU A 69 19.48 -3.64 -6.67
CA LEU A 69 18.21 -2.98 -7.05
C LEU A 69 18.12 -1.54 -6.54
N ARG A 70 18.80 -1.23 -5.44
CA ARG A 70 18.78 0.09 -4.79
C ARG A 70 20.00 0.95 -5.09
N TYR A 71 20.90 0.48 -5.96
CA TYR A 71 22.18 1.15 -6.27
C TYR A 71 22.99 1.48 -5.00
N ALA A 72 23.02 0.53 -4.06
CA ALA A 72 23.65 0.65 -2.74
C ALA A 72 24.66 -0.48 -2.51
N ARG A 73 25.31 -0.46 -1.34
CA ARG A 73 26.23 -1.53 -0.92
C ARG A 73 25.51 -2.49 0.04
N PRO A 74 25.76 -3.82 -0.05
CA PRO A 74 25.23 -4.77 0.91
C PRO A 74 25.63 -4.41 2.35
N GLY A 75 24.74 -4.66 3.31
CA GLY A 75 25.00 -4.41 4.72
C GLY A 75 24.81 -2.97 5.19
N ILE A 76 24.62 -2.01 4.29
CA ILE A 76 24.38 -0.60 4.63
C ILE A 76 22.89 -0.34 4.71
N GLY A 77 22.42 0.30 5.80
CA GLY A 77 21.03 0.70 5.97
C GLY A 77 20.58 1.70 4.91
N LEU A 78 19.36 1.55 4.42
CA LEU A 78 18.77 2.43 3.41
C LEU A 78 17.66 3.27 4.05
N ILE A 79 17.62 4.56 3.67
CA ILE A 79 16.62 5.53 4.11
C ILE A 79 15.93 6.12 2.88
N SER A 80 14.64 6.30 2.97
CA SER A 80 13.81 6.95 1.93
C SER A 80 13.01 8.09 2.54
N PRO A 81 12.77 9.20 1.84
CA PRO A 81 11.95 10.31 2.36
C PRO A 81 10.50 9.89 2.63
N PRO A 82 9.79 10.64 3.51
CA PRO A 82 8.44 10.33 3.96
C PRO A 82 7.40 10.23 2.85
N PRO A 83 7.22 11.22 1.96
CA PRO A 83 6.29 11.09 0.86
C PRO A 83 6.85 10.22 -0.25
N HIS A 84 5.99 9.69 -1.09
CA HIS A 84 6.40 9.16 -2.38
C HIS A 84 7.19 10.24 -3.13
N HIS A 85 8.39 9.92 -3.60
CA HIS A 85 9.37 10.92 -4.08
C HIS A 85 8.85 11.86 -5.17
N ASP A 86 7.91 11.42 -5.97
CA ASP A 86 7.50 12.09 -7.19
C ASP A 86 6.03 12.57 -7.12
N ILE A 87 5.38 12.50 -5.95
CA ILE A 87 3.99 12.88 -5.75
C ILE A 87 3.93 13.97 -4.68
N TYR A 88 3.65 15.20 -5.10
CA TYR A 88 3.54 16.37 -4.24
C TYR A 88 2.14 16.98 -4.27
N SER A 89 1.30 16.53 -5.20
CA SER A 89 -0.09 16.99 -5.35
C SER A 89 -1.00 15.85 -5.77
N ILE A 90 -2.31 16.09 -5.74
CA ILE A 90 -3.28 15.11 -6.24
C ILE A 90 -3.20 14.96 -7.76
N GLU A 91 -2.78 16.00 -8.46
CA GLU A 91 -2.56 16.00 -9.91
C GLU A 91 -1.38 15.10 -10.29
N ASP A 92 -0.29 15.14 -9.53
CA ASP A 92 0.84 14.23 -9.73
C ASP A 92 0.42 12.77 -9.54
N LEU A 93 -0.43 12.51 -8.53
CA LEU A 93 -0.99 11.19 -8.30
C LEU A 93 -1.89 10.75 -9.46
N ALA A 94 -2.74 11.66 -9.96
CA ALA A 94 -3.61 11.37 -11.08
C ALA A 94 -2.81 11.05 -12.35
N GLN A 95 -1.72 11.78 -12.60
CA GLN A 95 -0.80 11.51 -13.71
C GLN A 95 -0.16 10.13 -13.55
N LEU A 96 0.34 9.78 -12.35
CA LEU A 96 0.94 8.47 -12.12
C LEU A 96 -0.09 7.33 -12.29
N ILE A 97 -1.32 7.50 -11.81
CA ILE A 97 -2.39 6.52 -12.01
C ILE A 97 -2.65 6.32 -13.52
N PHE A 98 -2.75 7.43 -14.25
CA PHE A 98 -2.93 7.39 -15.71
C PHE A 98 -1.78 6.63 -16.39
N ASP A 99 -0.54 6.98 -16.09
CA ASP A 99 0.65 6.36 -16.69
C ASP A 99 0.70 4.85 -16.39
N LEU A 100 0.41 4.43 -15.16
CA LEU A 100 0.36 3.01 -14.79
C LEU A 100 -0.73 2.26 -15.55
N LYS A 101 -1.89 2.88 -15.77
CA LYS A 101 -2.97 2.30 -16.58
C LYS A 101 -2.62 2.24 -18.08
N GLN A 102 -1.75 3.12 -18.58
CA GLN A 102 -1.23 3.01 -19.95
C GLN A 102 -0.23 1.86 -20.09
N VAL A 103 0.60 1.62 -19.07
CA VAL A 103 1.58 0.52 -19.06
C VAL A 103 0.90 -0.85 -18.94
N ASN A 104 -0.13 -0.95 -18.10
CA ASN A 104 -0.89 -2.17 -17.87
C ASN A 104 -2.38 -1.85 -17.74
N PRO A 105 -3.12 -1.80 -18.88
CA PRO A 105 -4.55 -1.45 -18.88
C PRO A 105 -5.45 -2.45 -18.14
N ASP A 106 -5.01 -3.70 -18.02
CA ASP A 106 -5.78 -4.77 -17.39
C ASP A 106 -5.62 -4.79 -15.86
N ALA A 107 -4.59 -4.13 -15.32
CA ALA A 107 -4.34 -4.09 -13.90
C ALA A 107 -5.20 -3.05 -13.18
N LEU A 108 -5.74 -3.42 -12.01
CA LEU A 108 -6.34 -2.46 -11.10
C LEU A 108 -5.25 -1.57 -10.49
N VAL A 109 -5.48 -0.26 -10.43
CA VAL A 109 -4.58 0.67 -9.74
C VAL A 109 -5.16 1.04 -8.39
N SER A 110 -4.43 0.69 -7.34
CA SER A 110 -4.80 0.99 -5.95
C SER A 110 -3.85 2.01 -5.33
N VAL A 111 -4.36 2.78 -4.38
CA VAL A 111 -3.55 3.73 -3.59
C VAL A 111 -3.61 3.35 -2.12
N LYS A 112 -2.45 3.14 -1.50
CA LYS A 112 -2.34 2.84 -0.08
C LYS A 112 -2.09 4.12 0.70
N LEU A 113 -3.07 4.47 1.53
CA LEU A 113 -3.04 5.57 2.49
C LEU A 113 -2.89 5.02 3.90
N VAL A 114 -2.46 5.87 4.82
CA VAL A 114 -2.42 5.53 6.24
C VAL A 114 -3.59 6.14 6.99
N SER A 115 -4.06 5.41 8.02
CA SER A 115 -5.08 5.91 8.92
C SER A 115 -4.53 7.10 9.72
N HIS A 116 -5.15 8.25 9.55
CA HIS A 116 -4.91 9.48 10.33
C HIS A 116 -6.10 10.44 10.14
N ALA A 117 -6.21 11.44 10.99
CA ALA A 117 -7.25 12.46 10.86
C ALA A 117 -7.14 13.19 9.51
N GLY A 118 -8.25 13.34 8.80
CA GLY A 118 -8.32 14.00 7.49
C GLY A 118 -8.04 13.06 6.31
N VAL A 119 -7.80 11.78 6.53
CA VAL A 119 -7.56 10.80 5.45
C VAL A 119 -8.74 10.67 4.49
N GLY A 120 -9.97 10.93 4.95
CA GLY A 120 -11.17 10.96 4.11
C GLY A 120 -11.11 12.02 3.01
N THR A 121 -10.56 13.19 3.29
CA THR A 121 -10.36 14.24 2.28
C THR A 121 -9.34 13.79 1.23
N ILE A 122 -8.23 13.19 1.65
CA ILE A 122 -7.22 12.63 0.74
C ILE A 122 -7.83 11.53 -0.12
N ALA A 123 -8.58 10.61 0.48
CA ALA A 123 -9.27 9.54 -0.24
C ALA A 123 -10.25 10.05 -1.30
N THR A 124 -10.93 11.17 -1.03
CA THR A 124 -11.79 11.84 -2.02
C THR A 124 -10.99 12.31 -3.24
N GLY A 125 -9.81 12.89 -3.02
CA GLY A 125 -8.89 13.25 -4.09
C GLY A 125 -8.44 12.04 -4.89
N VAL A 126 -8.05 10.95 -4.21
CA VAL A 126 -7.62 9.69 -4.84
C VAL A 126 -8.73 9.07 -5.70
N ALA A 127 -9.98 9.07 -5.21
CA ALA A 127 -11.12 8.59 -5.98
C ALA A 127 -11.36 9.42 -7.25
N LYS A 128 -11.21 10.76 -7.15
CA LYS A 128 -11.32 11.67 -8.31
C LYS A 128 -10.14 11.51 -9.28
N ALA A 129 -8.97 11.15 -8.78
CA ALA A 129 -7.78 10.88 -9.59
C ALA A 129 -7.88 9.58 -10.41
N GLY A 130 -8.94 8.79 -10.25
CA GLY A 130 -9.22 7.61 -11.07
C GLY A 130 -8.59 6.31 -10.57
N ALA A 131 -8.25 6.23 -9.28
CA ALA A 131 -7.90 4.96 -8.65
C ALA A 131 -9.10 3.99 -8.62
N ASP A 132 -8.85 2.69 -8.70
CA ASP A 132 -9.87 1.65 -8.64
C ASP A 132 -10.14 1.18 -7.21
N LEU A 133 -9.13 1.31 -6.34
CA LEU A 133 -9.18 0.85 -4.96
C LEU A 133 -8.33 1.75 -4.04
N ILE A 134 -8.81 1.97 -2.83
CA ILE A 134 -8.05 2.62 -1.76
C ILE A 134 -7.82 1.62 -0.63
N THR A 135 -6.56 1.49 -0.20
CA THR A 135 -6.21 0.71 0.99
C THR A 135 -5.93 1.65 2.15
N ILE A 136 -6.63 1.47 3.27
CA ILE A 136 -6.40 2.20 4.52
C ILE A 136 -5.59 1.32 5.46
N SER A 137 -4.39 1.77 5.81
CA SER A 137 -3.45 1.02 6.65
C SER A 137 -3.45 1.52 8.09
N GLY A 138 -3.72 0.64 9.03
CA GLY A 138 -3.64 0.93 10.46
C GLY A 138 -2.20 0.97 11.00
N HIS A 139 -2.05 1.43 12.24
CA HIS A 139 -0.76 1.62 12.92
C HIS A 139 0.06 0.32 13.11
N ASP A 140 -0.56 -0.85 13.07
CA ASP A 140 0.14 -2.13 13.11
C ASP A 140 0.74 -2.54 11.75
N GLY A 141 0.52 -1.76 10.69
CA GLY A 141 1.06 -2.02 9.37
C GLY A 141 2.48 -1.46 9.16
N GLY A 142 3.40 -2.30 8.66
CA GLY A 142 4.77 -1.88 8.33
C GLY A 142 5.74 -1.83 9.51
N THR A 143 5.47 -2.56 10.59
CA THR A 143 6.28 -2.57 11.81
C THR A 143 7.66 -3.21 11.63
N GLY A 144 7.86 -4.07 10.65
CA GLY A 144 9.11 -4.83 10.44
C GLY A 144 10.35 -3.98 10.13
N ALA A 145 10.19 -2.69 9.83
CA ALA A 145 11.27 -1.75 9.57
C ALA A 145 11.00 -0.37 10.20
N SER A 146 10.32 -0.35 11.34
CA SER A 146 9.99 0.86 12.08
C SER A 146 10.69 0.88 13.44
N PRO A 147 11.11 2.07 13.95
CA PRO A 147 11.61 2.21 15.32
C PRO A 147 10.53 1.84 16.34
N ILE A 148 10.94 1.35 17.51
CA ILE A 148 10.00 0.99 18.59
C ILE A 148 9.17 2.20 19.03
N SER A 149 9.75 3.39 19.05
CA SER A 149 9.04 4.63 19.37
C SER A 149 7.87 4.89 18.41
N SER A 150 8.08 4.73 17.11
CA SER A 150 7.03 4.89 16.12
C SER A 150 5.94 3.81 16.25
N ILE A 151 6.33 2.55 16.44
CA ILE A 151 5.40 1.44 16.63
C ILE A 151 4.46 1.66 17.83
N ARG A 152 4.98 2.26 18.90
CA ARG A 152 4.23 2.48 20.16
C ARG A 152 3.38 3.75 20.16
N TYR A 153 3.82 4.79 19.46
CA TYR A 153 3.27 6.14 19.66
C TYR A 153 2.83 6.85 18.40
N ALA A 154 3.14 6.32 17.21
CA ALA A 154 2.72 6.90 15.95
C ALA A 154 1.57 6.09 15.31
N GLY A 155 0.81 6.76 14.45
CA GLY A 155 -0.29 6.16 13.71
C GLY A 155 -1.58 6.02 14.51
N THR A 156 -2.64 5.67 13.80
CA THR A 156 -3.98 5.44 14.35
C THR A 156 -4.52 4.08 13.91
N PRO A 157 -5.48 3.50 14.65
CA PRO A 157 -6.08 2.23 14.26
C PRO A 157 -6.80 2.36 12.92
N TRP A 158 -6.83 1.25 12.17
CA TRP A 158 -7.46 1.19 10.86
C TRP A 158 -8.95 1.51 10.88
N GLU A 159 -9.62 1.20 11.99
CA GLU A 159 -11.05 1.45 12.19
C GLU A 159 -11.41 2.93 12.04
N MET A 160 -10.58 3.79 12.59
CA MET A 160 -10.81 5.24 12.51
C MET A 160 -10.67 5.73 11.07
N GLY A 161 -9.57 5.40 10.40
CA GLY A 161 -9.33 5.85 9.04
C GLY A 161 -10.33 5.25 8.03
N LEU A 162 -10.66 3.97 8.17
CA LEU A 162 -11.64 3.31 7.30
C LEU A 162 -13.03 3.94 7.44
N SER A 163 -13.48 4.16 8.68
CA SER A 163 -14.77 4.79 8.97
C SER A 163 -14.85 6.20 8.39
N GLU A 164 -13.82 7.02 8.62
CA GLU A 164 -13.74 8.37 8.06
C GLU A 164 -13.80 8.36 6.53
N VAL A 165 -13.01 7.52 5.89
CA VAL A 165 -12.96 7.43 4.41
C VAL A 165 -14.31 6.99 3.85
N ASN A 166 -14.94 5.96 4.43
CA ASN A 166 -16.24 5.49 4.00
C ASN A 166 -17.32 6.59 4.09
N GLN A 167 -17.34 7.32 5.22
CA GLN A 167 -18.27 8.42 5.44
C GLN A 167 -18.04 9.57 4.46
N VAL A 168 -16.80 10.02 4.31
CA VAL A 168 -16.47 11.17 3.45
C VAL A 168 -16.73 10.85 1.97
N LEU A 169 -16.39 9.64 1.51
CA LEU A 169 -16.70 9.20 0.15
C LEU A 169 -18.21 9.11 -0.10
N THR A 170 -18.98 8.65 0.89
CA THR A 170 -20.44 8.61 0.81
C THR A 170 -21.06 9.99 0.74
N LEU A 171 -20.63 10.91 1.60
CA LEU A 171 -21.09 12.30 1.60
C LEU A 171 -20.78 13.04 0.28
N ASN A 172 -19.69 12.66 -0.38
CA ASN A 172 -19.30 13.24 -1.67
C ASN A 172 -19.87 12.48 -2.89
N GLY A 173 -20.69 11.46 -2.69
CA GLY A 173 -21.26 10.66 -3.78
C GLY A 173 -20.23 9.85 -4.56
N LEU A 174 -19.08 9.53 -3.96
CA LEU A 174 -17.96 8.85 -4.61
C LEU A 174 -17.80 7.38 -4.16
N ARG A 175 -18.49 6.97 -3.10
CA ARG A 175 -18.31 5.63 -2.50
C ARG A 175 -18.52 4.47 -3.49
N HIS A 176 -19.47 4.61 -4.39
CA HIS A 176 -19.79 3.60 -5.40
C HIS A 176 -18.74 3.47 -6.52
N ARG A 177 -17.81 4.42 -6.62
CA ARG A 177 -16.79 4.48 -7.68
C ARG A 177 -15.50 3.78 -7.32
N ILE A 178 -15.32 3.42 -6.05
CA ILE A 178 -14.04 2.94 -5.55
C ILE A 178 -14.24 1.84 -4.50
N ARG A 179 -13.43 0.79 -4.58
CA ARG A 179 -13.40 -0.24 -3.54
C ARG A 179 -12.54 0.19 -2.37
N LEU A 180 -12.93 -0.21 -1.17
CA LEU A 180 -12.16 0.03 0.05
C LEU A 180 -11.55 -1.26 0.56
N ARG A 181 -10.25 -1.22 0.81
CA ARG A 181 -9.49 -2.26 1.50
C ARG A 181 -8.95 -1.70 2.80
N THR A 182 -8.82 -2.54 3.82
CA THR A 182 -8.06 -2.19 5.02
C THR A 182 -7.02 -3.25 5.35
N ASP A 183 -5.92 -2.83 5.95
CA ASP A 183 -4.85 -3.67 6.48
C ASP A 183 -4.23 -3.05 7.75
N GLY A 184 -3.23 -3.72 8.31
CA GLY A 184 -2.47 -3.19 9.44
C GLY A 184 -3.19 -3.35 10.77
N GLY A 185 -3.51 -4.59 11.14
CA GLY A 185 -4.08 -4.93 12.44
C GLY A 185 -5.21 -5.95 12.41
N LEU A 186 -5.55 -6.50 11.26
CA LEU A 186 -6.55 -7.57 11.14
C LEU A 186 -5.93 -8.89 11.61
N LYS A 187 -6.45 -9.46 12.71
CA LYS A 187 -5.89 -10.67 13.36
C LYS A 187 -6.93 -11.78 13.54
N THR A 188 -8.20 -11.42 13.59
CA THR A 188 -9.30 -12.34 13.91
C THR A 188 -10.46 -12.20 12.94
N GLY A 189 -11.35 -13.20 12.89
CA GLY A 189 -12.60 -13.11 12.13
C GLY A 189 -13.48 -11.95 12.58
N ARG A 190 -13.42 -11.57 13.87
CA ARG A 190 -14.13 -10.41 14.40
C ARG A 190 -13.67 -9.10 13.72
N ASP A 191 -12.37 -8.95 13.51
CA ASP A 191 -11.83 -7.75 12.85
C ASP A 191 -12.35 -7.64 11.41
N ILE A 192 -12.47 -8.77 10.71
CA ILE A 192 -13.05 -8.81 9.36
C ILE A 192 -14.50 -8.36 9.36
N VAL A 193 -15.32 -8.84 10.31
CA VAL A 193 -16.72 -8.43 10.43
C VAL A 193 -16.84 -6.94 10.74
N ILE A 194 -16.03 -6.43 11.66
CA ILE A 194 -15.97 -5.00 11.99
C ILE A 194 -15.56 -4.18 10.77
N ALA A 195 -14.53 -4.61 10.04
CA ALA A 195 -14.07 -3.92 8.84
C ALA A 195 -15.16 -3.88 7.75
N ALA A 196 -15.91 -4.97 7.56
CA ALA A 196 -17.04 -5.01 6.64
C ALA A 196 -18.14 -4.01 7.04
N ILE A 197 -18.50 -3.96 8.32
CA ILE A 197 -19.48 -3.00 8.84
C ILE A 197 -19.03 -1.55 8.62
N LEU A 198 -17.73 -1.27 8.77
CA LEU A 198 -17.15 0.05 8.55
C LEU A 198 -16.94 0.40 7.07
N GLY A 199 -17.22 -0.54 6.16
CA GLY A 199 -17.27 -0.30 4.72
C GLY A 199 -16.13 -0.90 3.92
N ALA A 200 -15.28 -1.77 4.49
CA ALA A 200 -14.28 -2.48 3.70
C ALA A 200 -14.91 -3.61 2.88
N GLU A 201 -14.45 -3.76 1.65
CA GLU A 201 -14.83 -4.83 0.72
C GLU A 201 -13.69 -5.84 0.53
N GLU A 202 -12.47 -5.43 0.85
CA GLU A 202 -11.27 -6.25 0.76
C GLU A 202 -10.43 -6.12 2.04
N TYR A 203 -9.69 -7.17 2.36
CA TYR A 203 -8.94 -7.28 3.62
C TYR A 203 -7.51 -7.70 3.35
N GLY A 204 -6.56 -6.92 3.86
CA GLY A 204 -5.14 -7.23 3.81
C GLY A 204 -4.68 -7.87 5.10
N ILE A 205 -4.30 -9.15 5.05
CA ILE A 205 -3.80 -9.88 6.21
C ILE A 205 -2.31 -10.09 6.00
N GLY A 206 -1.52 -9.58 6.92
CA GLY A 206 -0.07 -9.74 6.94
C GLY A 206 0.41 -10.64 8.08
N THR A 207 1.70 -10.68 8.26
CA THR A 207 2.35 -11.38 9.38
C THR A 207 2.47 -10.45 10.58
#